data_c0cb309840dd4179cbbd56fc734eaeb4
#
_entry.id   c0cb309840dd4179cbbd56fc734eaeb4
#
_cell.length_a   1.000
_cell.length_b   1.000
_cell.length_c   1.000
_cell.angle_alpha   90.00
_cell.angle_beta   90.00
_cell.angle_gamma   90.00
#
_symmetry.space_group_name_H-M   'P 1'
#
loop_
_entity.id
_entity.type
_entity.pdbx_description
1 polymer ?
#
loop_
_entity_poly.entity_id
_entity_poly.type
_entity_poly.pdbx_seq_one_letter_code
_entity_poly.pdbx_strand_id
1 'polypeptide(L)'
;DTPAMSAAVIGDIIDALAGVLSCSREVIELAVMTLVAGGHLLPSDLTGVSVYSQATGSFDFHPGPLFANIVIADEVNRANPKAQSAMLEAMGEGQISVDGHTRGLRQIRSIERVRDIRAACRRVTLAPEMASYIVALSAATRDAQGVRFGVSPRGSLNVVAMAHARALMQGRDFVMADDVRSVVVPVLAHRVCAGVDAGCGSA
;
A
#
# COMPACT_ATOMS: atom_id res chain seq x y z
N ASP A 1 -23.42 6.04 7.08
CA ASP A 1 -23.02 5.04 6.08
C ASP A 1 -22.85 3.68 6.74
N THR A 2 -23.54 2.67 6.23
CA THR A 2 -23.40 1.30 6.73
C THR A 2 -22.13 0.66 6.14
N PRO A 3 -21.51 -0.32 6.82
CA PRO A 3 -20.35 -1.05 6.30
C PRO A 3 -20.57 -1.61 4.88
N ALA A 4 -21.79 -2.09 4.60
CA ALA A 4 -22.17 -2.60 3.29
C ALA A 4 -22.12 -1.52 2.19
N MET A 5 -22.55 -0.28 2.47
CA MET A 5 -22.43 0.84 1.52
C MET A 5 -20.97 1.20 1.25
N SER A 6 -20.14 1.21 2.28
CA SER A 6 -18.71 1.47 2.12
C SER A 6 -18.04 0.37 1.30
N ALA A 7 -18.38 -0.89 1.54
CA ALA A 7 -17.86 -2.03 0.77
C ALA A 7 -18.25 -1.95 -0.72
N ALA A 8 -19.49 -1.58 -1.03
CA ALA A 8 -19.93 -1.41 -2.42
C ALA A 8 -19.12 -0.32 -3.14
N VAL A 9 -18.90 0.83 -2.50
CA VAL A 9 -18.10 1.93 -3.08
C VAL A 9 -16.64 1.50 -3.28
N ILE A 10 -16.07 0.75 -2.34
CA ILE A 10 -14.72 0.20 -2.47
C ILE A 10 -14.65 -0.79 -3.64
N GLY A 11 -15.65 -1.65 -3.78
CA GLY A 11 -15.78 -2.58 -4.91
C GLY A 11 -15.78 -1.85 -6.26
N ASP A 12 -16.60 -0.80 -6.41
CA ASP A 12 -16.64 0.04 -7.61
C ASP A 12 -15.27 0.66 -7.94
N ILE A 13 -14.52 1.09 -6.91
CA ILE A 13 -13.17 1.65 -7.10
C ILE A 13 -12.22 0.57 -7.61
N ILE A 14 -12.25 -0.63 -7.02
CA ILE A 14 -11.42 -1.77 -7.43
C ILE A 14 -11.72 -2.15 -8.86
N ASP A 15 -12.99 -2.26 -9.25
CA ASP A 15 -13.40 -2.64 -10.59
C ASP A 15 -13.02 -1.56 -11.63
N ALA A 16 -13.18 -0.29 -11.28
CA ALA A 16 -12.74 0.82 -12.12
C ALA A 16 -11.21 0.81 -12.34
N LEU A 17 -10.43 0.48 -11.30
CA LEU A 17 -8.98 0.37 -11.40
C LEU A 17 -8.55 -0.88 -12.17
N ALA A 18 -9.21 -2.02 -11.99
CA ALA A 18 -8.94 -3.26 -12.71
C ALA A 18 -9.18 -3.12 -14.23
N GLY A 19 -10.09 -2.24 -14.63
CA GLY A 19 -10.33 -1.94 -16.06
C GLY A 19 -9.25 -1.08 -16.72
N VAL A 20 -8.35 -0.48 -15.94
CA VAL A 20 -7.34 0.47 -16.43
C VAL A 20 -5.90 0.02 -16.14
N LEU A 21 -5.69 -0.72 -15.05
CA LEU A 21 -4.37 -1.16 -14.60
C LEU A 21 -4.07 -2.57 -15.08
N SER A 22 -2.89 -2.76 -15.69
CA SER A 22 -2.40 -4.08 -16.12
C SER A 22 -1.69 -4.82 -14.96
N CYS A 23 -2.36 -4.95 -13.82
CA CYS A 23 -1.85 -5.68 -12.66
C CYS A 23 -2.92 -6.63 -12.09
N SER A 24 -2.52 -7.56 -11.22
CA SER A 24 -3.47 -8.51 -10.64
C SER A 24 -4.49 -7.80 -9.74
N ARG A 25 -5.72 -8.34 -9.67
CA ARG A 25 -6.77 -7.81 -8.81
C ARG A 25 -6.33 -7.72 -7.34
N GLU A 26 -5.54 -8.70 -6.87
CA GLU A 26 -4.98 -8.73 -5.52
C GLU A 26 -4.12 -7.51 -5.20
N VAL A 27 -3.29 -7.08 -6.16
CA VAL A 27 -2.45 -5.88 -6.01
C VAL A 27 -3.31 -4.63 -5.93
N ILE A 28 -4.37 -4.53 -6.73
CA ILE A 28 -5.34 -3.42 -6.69
C ILE A 28 -6.06 -3.39 -5.34
N GLU A 29 -6.52 -4.53 -4.84
CA GLU A 29 -7.17 -4.65 -3.54
C GLU A 29 -6.23 -4.20 -2.40
N LEU A 30 -4.97 -4.62 -2.42
CA LEU A 30 -3.97 -4.18 -1.43
C LEU A 30 -3.70 -2.68 -1.49
N ALA A 31 -3.64 -2.10 -2.69
CA ALA A 31 -3.47 -0.65 -2.86
C ALA A 31 -4.68 0.12 -2.31
N VAL A 32 -5.89 -0.33 -2.60
CA VAL A 32 -7.13 0.29 -2.09
C VAL A 32 -7.24 0.11 -0.58
N MET A 33 -6.89 -1.07 -0.03
CA MET A 33 -6.82 -1.28 1.42
C MET A 33 -5.83 -0.32 2.08
N THR A 34 -4.65 -0.13 1.49
CA THR A 34 -3.64 0.80 2.00
C THR A 34 -4.18 2.23 2.04
N LEU A 35 -4.90 2.65 0.99
CA LEU A 35 -5.59 3.93 0.93
C LEU A 35 -6.62 4.09 2.05
N VAL A 36 -7.48 3.10 2.22
CA VAL A 36 -8.57 3.11 3.22
C VAL A 36 -8.01 3.07 4.63
N ALA A 37 -6.96 2.28 4.86
CA ALA A 37 -6.25 2.18 6.13
C ALA A 37 -5.45 3.44 6.50
N GLY A 38 -5.23 4.35 5.55
CA GLY A 38 -4.37 5.52 5.75
C GLY A 38 -2.88 5.18 5.81
N GLY A 39 -2.48 4.13 5.12
CA GLY A 39 -1.08 3.72 4.97
C GLY A 39 -0.30 4.61 4.00
N HIS A 40 1.01 4.37 3.91
CA HIS A 40 1.94 5.16 3.12
C HIS A 40 2.55 4.33 1.98
N LEU A 41 2.80 4.99 0.84
CA LEU A 41 3.69 4.50 -0.20
C LEU A 41 5.03 5.25 -0.09
N LEU A 42 6.15 4.55 -0.30
CA LEU A 42 7.48 5.17 -0.22
C LEU A 42 7.70 6.12 -1.42
N PRO A 43 8.26 7.35 -1.20
CA PRO A 43 8.41 8.35 -2.26
C PRO A 43 9.50 8.05 -3.29
N SER A 44 10.42 7.12 -3.00
CA SER A 44 11.64 6.91 -3.78
C SER A 44 11.43 6.48 -5.23
N ASP A 45 10.26 5.88 -5.55
CA ASP A 45 10.02 5.28 -6.85
C ASP A 45 8.78 5.86 -7.56
N LEU A 46 8.42 7.10 -7.24
CA LEU A 46 7.17 7.71 -7.69
C LEU A 46 7.10 7.94 -9.20
N THR A 47 8.20 8.38 -9.80
CA THR A 47 8.20 8.83 -11.20
C THR A 47 8.49 7.73 -12.21
N GLY A 48 9.00 6.58 -11.77
CA GLY A 48 9.51 5.54 -12.65
C GLY A 48 10.99 5.74 -13.02
N VAL A 49 11.53 4.76 -13.71
CA VAL A 49 12.95 4.71 -14.11
C VAL A 49 13.09 4.25 -15.54
N SER A 50 14.05 4.83 -16.27
CA SER A 50 14.47 4.31 -17.57
C SER A 50 15.59 3.29 -17.37
N VAL A 51 15.35 2.05 -17.77
CA VAL A 51 16.30 0.93 -17.65
C VAL A 51 16.91 0.66 -19.02
N TYR A 52 18.24 0.64 -19.10
CA TYR A 52 18.91 0.29 -20.35
C TYR A 52 18.79 -1.21 -20.62
N SER A 53 18.20 -1.56 -21.77
CA SER A 53 18.10 -2.93 -22.26
C SER A 53 19.28 -3.24 -23.16
N GLN A 54 20.17 -4.11 -22.72
CA GLN A 54 21.30 -4.57 -23.56
C GLN A 54 20.84 -5.36 -24.79
N ALA A 55 19.66 -5.98 -24.74
CA ALA A 55 19.12 -6.77 -25.84
C ALA A 55 18.63 -5.89 -27.01
N THR A 56 18.09 -4.71 -26.71
CA THR A 56 17.54 -3.77 -27.73
C THR A 56 18.46 -2.58 -28.00
N GLY A 57 19.45 -2.34 -27.13
CA GLY A 57 20.35 -1.17 -27.20
C GLY A 57 19.63 0.15 -26.89
N SER A 58 18.47 0.10 -26.27
CA SER A 58 17.62 1.25 -25.97
C SER A 58 17.26 1.34 -24.49
N PHE A 59 16.79 2.52 -24.07
CA PHE A 59 16.23 2.72 -22.73
C PHE A 59 14.74 2.41 -22.75
N ASP A 60 14.30 1.45 -21.92
CA ASP A 60 12.90 1.13 -21.70
C ASP A 60 12.41 1.85 -20.43
N PHE A 61 11.35 2.65 -20.57
CA PHE A 61 10.77 3.39 -19.46
C PHE A 61 9.80 2.51 -18.66
N HIS A 62 10.12 2.27 -17.38
CA HIS A 62 9.24 1.61 -16.44
C HIS A 62 8.49 2.67 -15.61
N PRO A 63 7.18 2.90 -15.89
CA PRO A 63 6.41 3.93 -15.20
C PRO A 63 6.29 3.64 -13.70
N GLY A 64 6.52 4.66 -12.89
CA GLY A 64 6.35 4.59 -11.44
C GLY A 64 4.89 4.80 -10.99
N PRO A 65 4.63 4.74 -9.68
CA PRO A 65 3.29 4.88 -9.09
C PRO A 65 2.55 6.18 -9.43
N LEU A 66 3.25 7.27 -9.77
CA LEU A 66 2.60 8.53 -10.21
C LEU A 66 1.81 8.38 -11.50
N PHE A 67 2.11 7.38 -12.33
CA PHE A 67 1.32 7.05 -13.50
C PHE A 67 0.08 6.21 -13.16
N ALA A 68 -0.21 5.99 -11.89
CA ALA A 68 -1.42 5.33 -11.41
C ALA A 68 -2.62 6.29 -11.37
N ASN A 69 -3.84 5.73 -11.34
CA ASN A 69 -5.08 6.52 -11.27
C ASN A 69 -5.36 7.13 -9.89
N ILE A 70 -4.71 6.63 -8.84
CA ILE A 70 -4.79 7.15 -7.47
C ILE A 70 -3.37 7.20 -6.91
N VAL A 71 -2.98 8.38 -6.44
CA VAL A 71 -1.70 8.58 -5.75
C VAL A 71 -1.98 9.15 -4.37
N ILE A 72 -1.43 8.50 -3.33
CA ILE A 72 -1.45 9.01 -1.97
C ILE A 72 -0.03 9.34 -1.60
N ALA A 73 0.21 10.61 -1.38
CA ALA A 73 1.49 11.12 -0.95
C ALA A 73 1.41 11.58 0.50
N ASP A 74 2.27 11.02 1.32
CA ASP A 74 2.48 11.46 2.69
C ASP A 74 3.93 11.91 2.86
N GLU A 75 4.19 12.81 3.80
CA GLU A 75 5.51 13.36 4.10
C GLU A 75 6.28 13.88 2.85
N VAL A 76 5.59 14.51 1.93
CA VAL A 76 6.14 15.03 0.66
C VAL A 76 7.36 15.91 0.87
N ASN A 77 7.40 16.63 2.00
CA ASN A 77 8.51 17.51 2.39
C ASN A 77 9.83 16.76 2.62
N ARG A 78 9.78 15.44 2.84
CA ARG A 78 10.96 14.58 2.99
C ARG A 78 11.38 13.89 1.68
N ALA A 79 10.56 14.02 0.65
CA ALA A 79 10.90 13.51 -0.67
C ALA A 79 12.04 14.34 -1.30
N ASN A 80 12.76 13.74 -2.23
CA ASN A 80 13.77 14.46 -2.97
C ASN A 80 13.13 15.55 -3.87
N PRO A 81 13.86 16.62 -4.27
CA PRO A 81 13.30 17.72 -5.05
C PRO A 81 12.65 17.29 -6.37
N LYS A 82 13.17 16.25 -7.04
CA LYS A 82 12.60 15.72 -8.28
C LYS A 82 11.21 15.12 -8.04
N ALA A 83 11.04 14.35 -6.97
CA ALA A 83 9.76 13.78 -6.59
C ALA A 83 8.75 14.87 -6.16
N GLN A 84 9.22 15.89 -5.41
CA GLN A 84 8.36 17.03 -5.03
C GLN A 84 7.88 17.80 -6.27
N SER A 85 8.76 18.08 -7.23
CA SER A 85 8.41 18.78 -8.48
C SER A 85 7.40 17.98 -9.30
N ALA A 86 7.60 16.66 -9.47
CA ALA A 86 6.67 15.81 -10.19
C ALA A 86 5.28 15.77 -9.53
N MET A 87 5.21 15.80 -8.21
CA MET A 87 3.95 15.86 -7.49
C MET A 87 3.25 17.21 -7.62
N LEU A 88 4.01 18.33 -7.59
CA LEU A 88 3.44 19.65 -7.82
C LEU A 88 2.88 19.78 -9.24
N GLU A 89 3.57 19.25 -10.25
CA GLU A 89 3.08 19.17 -11.63
C GLU A 89 1.79 18.35 -11.70
N ALA A 90 1.78 17.14 -11.09
CA ALA A 90 0.61 16.28 -11.03
C ALA A 90 -0.61 16.96 -10.40
N MET A 91 -0.39 17.71 -9.31
CA MET A 91 -1.46 18.42 -8.57
C MET A 91 -1.92 19.69 -9.28
N GLY A 92 -1.01 20.44 -9.91
CA GLY A 92 -1.29 21.72 -10.53
C GLY A 92 -1.81 21.60 -11.96
N GLU A 93 -1.22 20.71 -12.74
CA GLU A 93 -1.47 20.59 -14.17
C GLU A 93 -2.28 19.35 -14.57
N GLY A 94 -2.50 18.42 -13.62
CA GLY A 94 -3.21 17.16 -13.90
C GLY A 94 -2.45 16.25 -14.86
N GLN A 95 -1.15 16.40 -14.96
CA GLN A 95 -0.26 15.61 -15.80
C GLN A 95 1.08 15.39 -15.12
N ILE A 96 1.84 14.44 -15.61
CA ILE A 96 3.21 14.16 -15.17
C ILE A 96 4.10 14.00 -16.39
N SER A 97 5.24 14.67 -16.39
CA SER A 97 6.24 14.59 -17.45
C SER A 97 7.55 14.04 -16.89
N VAL A 98 7.97 12.88 -17.38
CA VAL A 98 9.24 12.23 -16.99
C VAL A 98 9.93 11.68 -18.22
N ASP A 99 11.18 12.08 -18.44
CA ASP A 99 12.04 11.60 -19.52
C ASP A 99 11.38 11.63 -20.92
N GLY A 100 10.59 12.70 -21.23
CA GLY A 100 9.87 12.86 -22.49
C GLY A 100 8.51 12.13 -22.55
N HIS A 101 8.12 11.40 -21.52
CA HIS A 101 6.79 10.78 -21.41
C HIS A 101 5.86 11.69 -20.60
N THR A 102 4.78 12.14 -21.24
CA THR A 102 3.73 12.94 -20.55
C THR A 102 2.42 12.16 -20.52
N ARG A 103 1.78 12.10 -19.36
CA ARG A 103 0.49 11.44 -19.17
C ARG A 103 -0.46 12.30 -18.35
N GLY A 104 -1.68 12.50 -18.86
CA GLY A 104 -2.74 13.17 -18.13
C GLY A 104 -3.30 12.29 -17.01
N LEU A 105 -3.59 12.90 -15.87
CA LEU A 105 -4.20 12.26 -14.72
C LEU A 105 -5.72 12.49 -14.72
N ARG A 106 -6.53 11.43 -14.54
CA ARG A 106 -7.97 11.55 -14.36
C ARG A 106 -8.31 11.58 -12.88
N GLN A 107 -9.03 12.61 -12.48
CA GLN A 107 -9.65 12.67 -11.14
C GLN A 107 -10.81 11.67 -11.06
N ILE A 108 -10.71 10.64 -10.23
CA ILE A 108 -11.68 9.54 -10.23
C ILE A 108 -12.88 9.79 -9.32
N ARG A 109 -12.75 10.46 -8.16
CA ARG A 109 -13.89 10.74 -7.23
C ARG A 109 -13.55 11.85 -6.24
N SER A 110 -14.58 12.36 -5.54
CA SER A 110 -14.39 13.42 -4.56
C SER A 110 -13.61 12.91 -3.33
N ILE A 111 -12.76 13.77 -2.83
CA ILE A 111 -11.97 13.56 -1.60
C ILE A 111 -12.87 13.28 -0.38
N GLU A 112 -14.09 13.84 -0.36
CA GLU A 112 -15.08 13.63 0.69
C GLU A 112 -15.43 12.16 0.84
N ARG A 113 -15.70 11.44 -0.26
CA ARG A 113 -16.02 10.01 -0.21
C ARG A 113 -14.87 9.16 0.34
N VAL A 114 -13.64 9.49 -0.01
CA VAL A 114 -12.47 8.80 0.55
C VAL A 114 -12.36 9.05 2.06
N ARG A 115 -12.62 10.28 2.51
CA ARG A 115 -12.65 10.63 3.94
C ARG A 115 -13.74 9.86 4.69
N ASP A 116 -14.92 9.74 4.11
CA ASP A 116 -16.04 9.00 4.72
C ASP A 116 -15.71 7.51 4.86
N ILE A 117 -15.14 6.90 3.82
CA ILE A 117 -14.67 5.51 3.86
C ILE A 117 -13.58 5.31 4.93
N ARG A 118 -12.61 6.22 5.01
CA ARG A 118 -11.57 6.18 6.06
C ARG A 118 -12.16 6.33 7.47
N ALA A 119 -13.18 7.18 7.62
CA ALA A 119 -13.90 7.32 8.89
C ALA A 119 -14.69 6.05 9.23
N ALA A 120 -15.31 5.41 8.26
CA ALA A 120 -15.98 4.12 8.44
C ALA A 120 -14.99 3.02 8.84
N CYS A 121 -13.82 2.96 8.18
CA CYS A 121 -12.76 2.01 8.50
C CYS A 121 -12.33 2.09 9.97
N ARG A 122 -12.19 3.30 10.52
CA ARG A 122 -11.79 3.49 11.93
C ARG A 122 -12.87 3.06 12.94
N ARG A 123 -14.14 2.93 12.50
CA ARG A 123 -15.23 2.46 13.34
C ARG A 123 -15.39 0.95 13.36
N VAL A 124 -14.66 0.22 12.52
CA VAL A 124 -14.62 -1.24 12.54
C VAL A 124 -14.10 -1.71 13.90
N THR A 125 -14.80 -2.63 14.53
CA THR A 125 -14.47 -3.12 15.88
C THR A 125 -13.31 -4.13 15.82
N LEU A 126 -12.32 -3.93 16.69
CA LEU A 126 -11.26 -4.90 16.97
C LEU A 126 -11.48 -5.50 18.35
N ALA A 127 -11.86 -6.76 18.42
CA ALA A 127 -12.01 -7.48 19.68
C ALA A 127 -10.65 -7.60 20.41
N PRO A 128 -10.62 -7.59 21.76
CA PRO A 128 -9.39 -7.72 22.53
C PRO A 128 -8.58 -8.98 22.16
N GLU A 129 -9.25 -10.07 21.83
CA GLU A 129 -8.65 -11.34 21.42
C GLU A 129 -7.90 -11.18 20.09
N MET A 130 -8.45 -10.41 19.14
CA MET A 130 -7.82 -10.11 17.87
C MET A 130 -6.61 -9.18 18.05
N ALA A 131 -6.71 -8.21 18.94
CA ALA A 131 -5.58 -7.36 19.31
C ALA A 131 -4.44 -8.19 19.91
N SER A 132 -4.76 -9.09 20.82
CA SER A 132 -3.80 -10.03 21.43
C SER A 132 -3.17 -10.95 20.40
N TYR A 133 -3.94 -11.45 19.44
CA TYR A 133 -3.46 -12.27 18.34
C TYR A 133 -2.44 -11.52 17.47
N ILE A 134 -2.72 -10.27 17.10
CA ILE A 134 -1.79 -9.43 16.31
C ILE A 134 -0.49 -9.15 17.09
N VAL A 135 -0.60 -8.90 18.38
CA VAL A 135 0.58 -8.70 19.26
C VAL A 135 1.41 -9.97 19.32
N ALA A 136 0.78 -11.14 19.52
CA ALA A 136 1.47 -12.43 19.55
C ALA A 136 2.18 -12.75 18.22
N LEU A 137 1.53 -12.51 17.07
CA LEU A 137 2.14 -12.63 15.75
C LEU A 137 3.38 -11.75 15.61
N SER A 138 3.27 -10.48 16.02
CA SER A 138 4.38 -9.53 15.95
C SER A 138 5.51 -9.89 16.90
N ALA A 139 5.21 -10.42 18.09
CA ALA A 139 6.21 -10.95 19.04
C ALA A 139 6.94 -12.16 18.43
N ALA A 140 6.20 -13.11 17.87
CA ALA A 140 6.76 -14.30 17.27
C ALA A 140 7.80 -14.00 16.15
N THR A 141 7.64 -12.89 15.43
CA THR A 141 8.66 -12.47 14.43
C THR A 141 9.98 -12.07 15.05
N ARG A 142 10.01 -11.64 16.33
CA ARG A 142 11.25 -11.24 17.02
C ARG A 142 12.00 -12.44 17.57
N ASP A 143 11.27 -13.50 17.91
CA ASP A 143 11.81 -14.73 18.49
C ASP A 143 12.05 -15.81 17.43
N ALA A 144 11.72 -15.53 16.15
CA ALA A 144 11.85 -16.48 15.07
C ALA A 144 13.32 -16.72 14.72
N GLN A 145 13.69 -18.00 14.59
CA GLN A 145 15.05 -18.38 14.19
C GLN A 145 15.38 -17.81 12.79
N GLY A 146 16.58 -17.27 12.62
CA GLY A 146 17.01 -16.67 11.36
C GLY A 146 16.50 -15.25 11.14
N VAL A 147 15.81 -14.64 12.10
CA VAL A 147 15.38 -13.23 12.05
C VAL A 147 16.33 -12.38 12.89
N ARG A 148 16.93 -11.37 12.28
CA ARG A 148 17.78 -10.40 12.96
C ARG A 148 16.97 -9.28 13.60
N PHE A 149 15.96 -8.78 12.88
CA PHE A 149 15.06 -7.77 13.36
C PHE A 149 13.62 -8.15 13.03
N GLY A 150 12.81 -8.34 14.06
CA GLY A 150 11.38 -8.58 13.93
C GLY A 150 10.57 -7.28 13.84
N VAL A 151 9.27 -7.45 13.82
CA VAL A 151 8.31 -6.36 13.62
C VAL A 151 8.30 -5.39 14.81
N SER A 152 8.37 -4.08 14.50
CA SER A 152 8.20 -3.01 15.48
C SER A 152 6.72 -2.84 15.88
N PRO A 153 6.42 -2.17 17.02
CA PRO A 153 5.04 -1.84 17.41
C PRO A 153 4.25 -1.09 16.31
N ARG A 154 4.92 -0.23 15.52
CA ARG A 154 4.30 0.45 14.38
C ARG A 154 3.85 -0.54 13.30
N GLY A 155 4.59 -1.63 13.10
CA GLY A 155 4.18 -2.70 12.19
C GLY A 155 2.89 -3.38 12.65
N SER A 156 2.75 -3.64 13.96
CA SER A 156 1.50 -4.19 14.52
C SER A 156 0.31 -3.26 14.30
N LEU A 157 0.48 -1.95 14.49
CA LEU A 157 -0.58 -0.96 14.22
C LEU A 157 -0.96 -0.92 12.73
N ASN A 158 -0.01 -1.11 11.83
CA ASN A 158 -0.31 -1.20 10.40
C ASN A 158 -1.12 -2.47 10.08
N VAL A 159 -0.83 -3.61 10.73
CA VAL A 159 -1.66 -4.82 10.58
C VAL A 159 -3.09 -4.55 11.05
N VAL A 160 -3.27 -3.88 12.19
CA VAL A 160 -4.60 -3.49 12.68
C VAL A 160 -5.34 -2.63 11.64
N ALA A 161 -4.70 -1.58 11.13
CA ALA A 161 -5.31 -0.68 10.16
C ALA A 161 -5.72 -1.41 8.87
N MET A 162 -4.86 -2.30 8.36
CA MET A 162 -5.16 -3.10 7.16
C MET A 162 -6.23 -4.16 7.41
N ALA A 163 -6.27 -4.76 8.60
CA ALA A 163 -7.33 -5.71 8.98
C ALA A 163 -8.71 -5.02 9.07
N HIS A 164 -8.77 -3.79 9.63
CA HIS A 164 -9.98 -2.97 9.61
C HIS A 164 -10.44 -2.68 8.17
N ALA A 165 -9.52 -2.27 7.29
CA ALA A 165 -9.84 -2.01 5.90
C ALA A 165 -10.36 -3.28 5.20
N ARG A 166 -9.73 -4.43 5.45
CA ARG A 166 -10.16 -5.73 4.90
C ARG A 166 -11.56 -6.11 5.37
N ALA A 167 -11.86 -5.98 6.66
CA ALA A 167 -13.19 -6.25 7.20
C ALA A 167 -14.25 -5.34 6.55
N LEU A 168 -13.95 -4.03 6.43
CA LEU A 168 -14.85 -3.07 5.79
C LEU A 168 -15.10 -3.41 4.31
N MET A 169 -14.08 -3.83 3.56
CA MET A 169 -14.21 -4.27 2.16
C MET A 169 -15.12 -5.50 2.02
N GLN A 170 -15.17 -6.35 3.05
CA GLN A 170 -16.09 -7.48 3.13
C GLN A 170 -17.48 -7.11 3.69
N GLY A 171 -17.77 -5.81 3.87
CA GLY A 171 -19.04 -5.33 4.38
C GLY A 171 -19.27 -5.57 5.87
N ARG A 172 -18.22 -5.85 6.65
CA ARG A 172 -18.29 -6.14 8.08
C ARG A 172 -17.82 -4.93 8.90
N ASP A 173 -18.36 -4.81 10.10
CA ASP A 173 -18.00 -3.81 11.10
C ASP A 173 -17.13 -4.38 12.25
N PHE A 174 -16.60 -5.58 12.08
CA PHE A 174 -15.68 -6.24 13.00
C PHE A 174 -14.60 -7.03 12.26
N VAL A 175 -13.42 -7.13 12.88
CA VAL A 175 -12.25 -7.86 12.36
C VAL A 175 -12.33 -9.34 12.73
N MET A 176 -12.03 -10.21 11.78
CA MET A 176 -11.87 -11.66 11.97
C MET A 176 -10.40 -12.09 11.82
N ALA A 177 -10.07 -13.29 12.29
CA ALA A 177 -8.72 -13.85 12.16
C ALA A 177 -8.25 -13.96 10.71
N ASP A 178 -9.16 -14.25 9.78
CA ASP A 178 -8.84 -14.36 8.36
C ASP A 178 -8.48 -13.00 7.74
N ASP A 179 -9.02 -11.90 8.25
CA ASP A 179 -8.62 -10.55 7.82
C ASP A 179 -7.15 -10.30 8.19
N VAL A 180 -6.77 -10.65 9.43
CA VAL A 180 -5.38 -10.52 9.89
C VAL A 180 -4.46 -11.41 9.05
N ARG A 181 -4.83 -12.68 8.81
CA ARG A 181 -4.03 -13.62 8.01
C ARG A 181 -3.79 -13.12 6.59
N SER A 182 -4.81 -12.54 5.96
CA SER A 182 -4.72 -12.06 4.57
C SER A 182 -3.79 -10.86 4.41
N VAL A 183 -3.63 -10.03 5.45
CA VAL A 183 -2.84 -8.79 5.38
C VAL A 183 -1.47 -8.90 6.06
N VAL A 184 -1.24 -9.91 6.91
CA VAL A 184 -0.01 -9.97 7.73
C VAL A 184 1.25 -10.05 6.86
N VAL A 185 1.25 -10.88 5.82
CA VAL A 185 2.42 -11.04 4.95
C VAL A 185 2.71 -9.77 4.14
N PRO A 186 1.78 -9.20 3.37
CA PRO A 186 2.05 -7.96 2.63
C PRO A 186 2.44 -6.78 3.53
N VAL A 187 1.94 -6.73 4.77
CA VAL A 187 2.26 -5.63 5.71
C VAL A 187 3.61 -5.83 6.41
N LEU A 188 4.00 -7.05 6.70
CA LEU A 188 5.17 -7.33 7.56
C LEU A 188 6.39 -7.85 6.82
N ALA A 189 6.27 -8.44 5.63
CA ALA A 189 7.38 -9.09 4.92
C ALA A 189 8.59 -8.14 4.73
N HIS A 190 8.34 -6.89 4.33
CA HIS A 190 9.38 -5.88 4.14
C HIS A 190 9.91 -5.24 5.44
N ARG A 191 9.38 -5.63 6.60
CA ARG A 191 9.74 -5.11 7.94
C ARG A 191 10.49 -6.13 8.80
N VAL A 192 10.64 -7.35 8.29
CA VAL A 192 11.38 -8.44 8.92
C VAL A 192 12.71 -8.58 8.18
N CYS A 193 13.81 -8.43 8.91
CA CYS A 193 15.13 -8.64 8.34
C CYS A 193 15.63 -10.02 8.72
N ALA A 194 15.90 -10.85 7.72
CA ALA A 194 16.58 -12.12 7.93
C ALA A 194 18.00 -11.88 8.44
N GLY A 195 18.46 -12.69 9.38
CA GLY A 195 19.87 -12.80 9.73
C GLY A 195 20.61 -13.41 8.55
N VAL A 196 21.72 -12.83 8.14
CA VAL A 196 22.65 -13.51 7.24
C VAL A 196 23.29 -14.57 8.11
N ASP A 197 22.95 -15.84 7.90
CA ASP A 197 23.74 -16.93 8.47
C ASP A 197 25.16 -16.78 7.95
N ALA A 198 26.10 -16.56 8.86
CA ALA A 198 27.53 -16.60 8.61
C ALA A 198 27.95 -18.06 8.38
N GLY A 199 27.38 -18.69 7.36
CA GLY A 199 27.54 -20.10 7.01
C GLY A 199 27.86 -20.30 5.53
N CYS A 200 28.72 -19.45 4.96
CA CYS A 200 29.51 -19.83 3.78
C CYS A 200 30.96 -19.63 4.12
N GLY A 201 31.42 -20.46 5.06
CA GLY A 201 32.81 -20.61 5.45
C GLY A 201 33.38 -21.88 4.86
N SER A 202 34.35 -21.71 4.05
CA SER A 202 35.48 -22.61 3.76
C SER A 202 35.17 -24.09 3.48
N ALA A 203 35.23 -24.46 2.24
CA ALA A 203 35.94 -25.62 1.73
C ALA A 203 36.58 -25.26 0.38
#